data_1dcf93fec422c3dc1c1dac08f3082c2a
#
_entry.id   1dcf93fec422c3dc1c1dac08f3082c2a
#
_cell.length_a   1.000
_cell.length_b   1.000
_cell.length_c   1.000
_cell.angle_alpha   90.00
_cell.angle_beta   90.00
_cell.angle_gamma   90.00
#
_symmetry.space_group_name_H-M   'P 1'
#
loop_
_entity.id
_entity.type
_entity.pdbx_description
1 polymer ?
#
loop_
_entity_poly.entity_id
_entity_poly.type
_entity_poly.pdbx_seq_one_letter_code
_entity_poly.pdbx_strand_id
1 'polypeptide(L)'
;MQLKIIYFLLVLISISPLAGAQSSTYRYLRTDNPVQDRNAYLLTLLTVDPAARATIAQNRVLETLGKRLTQAREAVYAACKQTKACPVDQMMLTQLEIETAGDQLAVLARQGASLNKLVHDEMRPSGRFQKYAGFEDSAFMRASWLETAQGVNRLYKVYALGEKLPTAKIDGPLYEAGSETLRNDLASALGAETDAASTDVFFTAWSQLGFDLLVIQQRTEAGRYEPLAEGENAAAFARARTTDWKSHPYAAIVVPGIGLAEGETGLSPMGAFRIRMASRRWREGLAPFIIVSGGHVHPDRTPYSEAVEMKRELIAGDHIPEAAVVIDPYARHTTTNLRNAARLLFRMGAPLEKAMVITSSEDGSQYIQSREFADRCASELGYQPVDILDRVSPFDLRARLNLISLHADPQDPLDP
;
A
#
# COMPACT_ATOMS: atom_id res chain seq x y z
N MET A 1 9.25 -54.08 42.13
CA MET A 1 8.91 -53.88 40.71
C MET A 1 7.90 -52.74 40.66
N GLN A 2 8.40 -51.48 40.51
CA GLN A 2 7.59 -50.26 40.51
C GLN A 2 7.27 -49.90 39.08
N LEU A 3 6.01 -49.83 38.73
CA LEU A 3 5.46 -49.43 37.42
C LEU A 3 5.46 -47.89 37.36
N LYS A 4 6.26 -47.28 36.48
CA LYS A 4 6.21 -45.83 36.19
C LYS A 4 5.15 -45.62 35.11
N ILE A 5 4.07 -44.98 35.51
CA ILE A 5 3.01 -44.48 34.59
C ILE A 5 3.52 -43.17 34.00
N ILE A 6 3.76 -43.15 32.69
CA ILE A 6 4.10 -41.93 31.92
C ILE A 6 2.81 -41.35 31.43
N TYR A 7 2.41 -40.17 31.94
CA TYR A 7 1.32 -39.38 31.43
C TYR A 7 1.79 -38.65 30.16
N PHE A 8 1.23 -39.02 29.00
CA PHE A 8 1.34 -38.25 27.78
C PHE A 8 0.34 -37.09 27.89
N LEU A 9 0.83 -35.87 28.02
CA LEU A 9 0.04 -34.66 27.91
C LEU A 9 -0.24 -34.41 26.41
N LEU A 10 -1.43 -34.77 25.94
CA LEU A 10 -1.92 -34.34 24.61
C LEU A 10 -2.20 -32.84 24.68
N VAL A 11 -1.29 -32.02 24.15
CA VAL A 11 -1.56 -30.61 23.87
C VAL A 11 -2.49 -30.56 22.66
N LEU A 12 -3.78 -30.43 22.92
CA LEU A 12 -4.76 -30.04 21.92
C LEU A 12 -4.46 -28.59 21.49
N ILE A 13 -3.74 -28.44 20.39
CA ILE A 13 -3.66 -27.16 19.69
C ILE A 13 -5.06 -26.91 19.13
N SER A 14 -5.86 -26.15 19.85
CA SER A 14 -7.11 -25.58 19.32
C SER A 14 -6.72 -24.61 18.21
N ILE A 15 -6.86 -25.04 16.97
CA ILE A 15 -6.87 -24.15 15.81
C ILE A 15 -8.17 -23.33 15.95
N SER A 16 -8.06 -22.17 16.57
CA SER A 16 -9.15 -21.19 16.54
C SER A 16 -9.44 -20.88 15.08
N PRO A 17 -10.70 -20.91 14.63
CA PRO A 17 -11.03 -20.44 13.29
C PRO A 17 -10.61 -18.98 13.21
N LEU A 18 -9.88 -18.63 12.15
CA LEU A 18 -9.50 -17.26 11.81
C LEU A 18 -10.77 -16.38 11.84
N ALA A 19 -10.98 -15.71 12.95
CA ALA A 19 -12.07 -14.77 13.13
C ALA A 19 -11.75 -13.52 12.34
N GLY A 20 -12.57 -13.22 11.34
CA GLY A 20 -12.48 -12.06 10.49
C GLY A 20 -12.07 -12.43 9.06
N ALA A 21 -12.95 -13.19 8.37
CA ALA A 21 -12.78 -13.45 6.94
C ALA A 21 -12.73 -12.12 6.19
N GLN A 22 -11.56 -11.74 5.74
CA GLN A 22 -11.39 -10.67 4.77
C GLN A 22 -12.25 -10.99 3.56
N SER A 23 -13.03 -10.01 3.10
CA SER A 23 -13.88 -10.18 1.95
C SER A 23 -13.20 -9.65 0.71
N SER A 24 -12.98 -10.52 -0.28
CA SER A 24 -12.56 -10.09 -1.64
C SER A 24 -13.56 -9.14 -2.29
N THR A 25 -14.78 -9.04 -1.76
CA THR A 25 -15.84 -8.14 -2.24
C THR A 25 -15.89 -6.80 -1.48
N TYR A 26 -14.98 -6.55 -0.54
CA TYR A 26 -14.94 -5.30 0.20
C TYR A 26 -14.78 -4.11 -0.74
N ARG A 27 -15.63 -3.10 -0.57
CA ARG A 27 -15.57 -1.84 -1.33
C ARG A 27 -14.86 -0.79 -0.50
N TYR A 28 -13.67 -0.38 -0.96
CA TYR A 28 -12.89 0.65 -0.29
C TYR A 28 -13.64 1.99 -0.29
N LEU A 29 -13.78 2.57 0.91
CA LEU A 29 -14.21 3.96 1.06
C LEU A 29 -13.11 4.88 0.54
N ARG A 30 -13.48 6.05 0.07
CA ARG A 30 -12.57 6.99 -0.59
C ARG A 30 -12.86 8.42 -0.17
N THR A 31 -11.80 9.20 -0.13
CA THR A 31 -11.82 10.66 -0.10
C THR A 31 -11.55 11.17 -1.52
N ASP A 32 -11.37 12.46 -1.66
CA ASP A 32 -10.85 13.12 -2.87
C ASP A 32 -9.30 13.07 -2.95
N ASN A 33 -8.64 12.50 -1.94
CA ASN A 33 -7.19 12.31 -1.89
C ASN A 33 -6.80 10.81 -2.05
N PRO A 34 -6.56 10.32 -3.27
CA PRO A 34 -6.23 8.91 -3.51
C PRO A 34 -4.90 8.48 -2.90
N VAL A 35 -3.98 9.42 -2.64
CA VAL A 35 -2.72 9.12 -1.95
C VAL A 35 -2.99 8.81 -0.48
N GLN A 36 -3.83 9.60 0.20
CA GLN A 36 -4.29 9.28 1.56
C GLN A 36 -5.01 7.94 1.61
N ASP A 37 -5.91 7.69 0.66
CA ASP A 37 -6.70 6.46 0.62
C ASP A 37 -5.83 5.21 0.50
N ARG A 38 -4.66 5.31 -0.11
CA ARG A 38 -3.71 4.21 -0.19
C ARG A 38 -2.75 4.13 0.98
N ASN A 39 -2.16 5.26 1.38
CA ASN A 39 -1.09 5.31 2.36
C ASN A 39 -1.60 5.23 3.81
N ALA A 40 -2.72 5.88 4.08
CA ALA A 40 -3.21 6.10 5.44
C ALA A 40 -4.71 5.80 5.52
N TYR A 41 -5.09 4.59 5.14
CA TYR A 41 -6.50 4.20 5.00
C TYR A 41 -7.31 4.38 6.30
N LEU A 42 -6.67 4.28 7.47
CA LEU A 42 -7.33 4.60 8.73
C LEU A 42 -7.85 6.05 8.75
N LEU A 43 -7.07 7.01 8.25
CA LEU A 43 -7.51 8.41 8.20
C LEU A 43 -8.69 8.58 7.26
N THR A 44 -8.69 7.88 6.12
CA THR A 44 -9.84 7.84 5.20
C THR A 44 -11.09 7.33 5.92
N LEU A 45 -11.02 6.20 6.61
CA LEU A 45 -12.15 5.63 7.36
C LEU A 45 -12.67 6.60 8.42
N LEU A 46 -11.78 7.20 9.20
CA LEU A 46 -12.14 8.15 10.25
C LEU A 46 -12.71 9.47 9.71
N THR A 47 -12.40 9.81 8.45
CA THR A 47 -12.92 11.00 7.77
C THR A 47 -14.27 10.75 7.10
N VAL A 48 -14.42 9.60 6.44
CA VAL A 48 -15.59 9.32 5.60
C VAL A 48 -16.76 8.76 6.41
N ASP A 49 -16.50 7.96 7.46
CA ASP A 49 -17.56 7.41 8.30
C ASP A 49 -18.17 8.49 9.22
N PRO A 50 -19.46 8.84 9.07
CA PRO A 50 -20.05 9.94 9.85
C PRO A 50 -20.10 9.66 11.35
N ALA A 51 -20.26 8.38 11.75
CA ALA A 51 -20.34 8.00 13.16
C ALA A 51 -18.96 8.07 13.81
N ALA A 52 -17.91 7.63 13.10
CA ALA A 52 -16.53 7.75 13.54
C ALA A 52 -16.15 9.21 13.71
N ARG A 53 -16.44 10.06 12.71
CA ARG A 53 -16.16 11.49 12.75
C ARG A 53 -16.85 12.18 13.92
N ALA A 54 -18.15 11.93 14.13
CA ALA A 54 -18.89 12.49 15.25
C ALA A 54 -18.34 12.03 16.62
N THR A 55 -17.93 10.78 16.72
CA THR A 55 -17.32 10.21 17.93
C THR A 55 -15.99 10.90 18.26
N ILE A 56 -15.14 11.07 17.26
CA ILE A 56 -13.82 11.72 17.44
C ILE A 56 -13.97 13.17 17.82
N ALA A 57 -14.90 13.90 17.19
CA ALA A 57 -15.17 15.31 17.48
C ALA A 57 -15.62 15.55 18.93
N GLN A 58 -16.23 14.57 19.59
CA GLN A 58 -16.66 14.65 20.98
C GLN A 58 -15.56 14.30 22.00
N ASN A 59 -14.42 13.78 21.55
CA ASN A 59 -13.32 13.41 22.44
C ASN A 59 -12.43 14.65 22.73
N ARG A 60 -12.47 15.13 23.96
CA ARG A 60 -11.77 16.36 24.38
C ARG A 60 -10.24 16.29 24.20
N VAL A 61 -9.63 15.11 24.35
CA VAL A 61 -8.18 14.95 24.19
C VAL A 61 -7.81 15.11 22.71
N LEU A 62 -8.56 14.47 21.83
CA LEU A 62 -8.35 14.57 20.37
C LEU A 62 -8.69 15.99 19.88
N GLU A 63 -9.75 16.62 20.40
CA GLU A 63 -10.08 18.02 20.10
C GLU A 63 -8.92 18.97 20.47
N THR A 64 -8.32 18.78 21.65
CA THR A 64 -7.18 19.59 22.09
C THR A 64 -5.98 19.42 21.17
N LEU A 65 -5.70 18.20 20.73
CA LEU A 65 -4.65 17.93 19.75
C LEU A 65 -4.94 18.61 18.42
N GLY A 66 -6.17 18.55 17.94
CA GLY A 66 -6.60 19.24 16.72
C GLY A 66 -6.38 20.76 16.78
N LYS A 67 -6.74 21.38 17.90
CA LYS A 67 -6.50 22.81 18.12
C LYS A 67 -5.00 23.16 18.08
N ARG A 68 -4.16 22.34 18.71
CA ARG A 68 -2.70 22.52 18.65
C ARG A 68 -2.19 22.46 17.22
N LEU A 69 -2.65 21.47 16.41
CA LEU A 69 -2.24 21.31 15.02
C LEU A 69 -2.69 22.46 14.14
N THR A 70 -3.91 22.98 14.34
CA THR A 70 -4.40 24.18 13.64
C THR A 70 -3.55 25.41 13.97
N GLN A 71 -3.25 25.63 15.24
CA GLN A 71 -2.39 26.73 15.68
C GLN A 71 -0.96 26.59 15.13
N ALA A 72 -0.41 25.38 15.11
CA ALA A 72 0.90 25.12 14.50
C ALA A 72 0.89 25.46 13.00
N ARG A 73 -0.16 25.08 12.26
CA ARG A 73 -0.30 25.41 10.84
C ARG A 73 -0.25 26.93 10.61
N GLU A 74 -1.01 27.70 11.38
CA GLU A 74 -1.05 29.17 11.27
C GLU A 74 0.33 29.78 11.56
N ALA A 75 1.00 29.31 12.61
CA ALA A 75 2.33 29.78 12.98
C ALA A 75 3.39 29.44 11.93
N VAL A 76 3.37 28.20 11.40
CA VAL A 76 4.28 27.75 10.33
C VAL A 76 4.03 28.55 9.05
N TYR A 77 2.77 28.77 8.67
CA TYR A 77 2.42 29.61 7.52
C TYR A 77 3.00 31.03 7.63
N ALA A 78 2.78 31.67 8.76
CA ALA A 78 3.32 33.01 9.01
C ALA A 78 4.85 33.02 8.94
N ALA A 79 5.53 32.03 9.52
CA ALA A 79 6.97 31.92 9.50
C ALA A 79 7.52 31.70 8.08
N CYS A 80 6.93 30.81 7.29
CA CYS A 80 7.34 30.56 5.89
C CYS A 80 7.25 31.81 5.02
N LYS A 81 6.28 32.70 5.28
CA LYS A 81 6.14 33.98 4.54
C LYS A 81 7.09 35.06 4.99
N GLN A 82 7.41 35.14 6.26
CA GLN A 82 8.13 36.27 6.87
C GLN A 82 9.64 36.02 6.99
N THR A 83 10.07 34.78 7.05
CA THR A 83 11.45 34.39 7.29
C THR A 83 12.00 33.49 6.21
N LYS A 84 13.33 33.22 6.23
CA LYS A 84 13.94 32.21 5.37
C LYS A 84 13.73 30.78 5.88
N ALA A 85 13.20 30.60 7.08
CA ALA A 85 12.91 29.29 7.67
C ALA A 85 11.41 28.98 7.57
N CYS A 86 11.09 27.73 7.26
CA CYS A 86 9.74 27.19 7.24
C CYS A 86 9.69 25.99 8.20
N PRO A 87 9.37 26.21 9.49
CA PRO A 87 9.55 25.20 10.55
C PRO A 87 8.42 24.17 10.55
N VAL A 88 8.33 23.39 9.46
CA VAL A 88 7.27 22.38 9.25
C VAL A 88 7.32 21.21 10.24
N ASP A 89 8.45 21.02 10.92
CA ASP A 89 8.61 20.08 12.03
C ASP A 89 7.61 20.34 13.18
N GLN A 90 7.18 21.59 13.36
CA GLN A 90 6.15 21.95 14.34
C GLN A 90 4.75 21.37 14.00
N MET A 91 4.53 21.01 12.74
CA MET A 91 3.31 20.31 12.31
C MET A 91 3.32 18.85 12.70
N MET A 92 4.48 18.24 12.88
CA MET A 92 4.58 16.81 13.19
C MET A 92 3.93 16.49 14.55
N LEU A 93 3.38 15.29 14.67
CA LEU A 93 2.99 14.73 15.95
C LEU A 93 4.24 14.26 16.71
N THR A 94 4.35 14.69 17.98
CA THR A 94 5.34 14.11 18.88
C THR A 94 4.99 12.66 19.21
N GLN A 95 5.97 11.89 19.67
CA GLN A 95 5.73 10.51 20.09
C GLN A 95 4.64 10.39 21.16
N LEU A 96 4.65 11.32 22.15
CA LEU A 96 3.62 11.36 23.20
C LEU A 96 2.22 11.64 22.62
N GLU A 97 2.10 12.54 21.66
CA GLU A 97 0.82 12.85 21.01
C GLU A 97 0.31 11.66 20.19
N ILE A 98 1.20 10.95 19.48
CA ILE A 98 0.87 9.73 18.74
C ILE A 98 0.32 8.67 19.71
N GLU A 99 1.02 8.42 20.81
CA GLU A 99 0.61 7.44 21.81
C GLU A 99 -0.70 7.83 22.48
N THR A 100 -0.82 9.09 22.90
CA THR A 100 -2.02 9.60 23.56
C THR A 100 -3.26 9.49 22.65
N ALA A 101 -3.14 9.88 21.38
CA ALA A 101 -4.23 9.74 20.42
C ALA A 101 -4.56 8.25 20.18
N GLY A 102 -3.54 7.40 20.07
CA GLY A 102 -3.72 5.94 19.94
C GLY A 102 -4.47 5.33 21.12
N ASP A 103 -4.16 5.74 22.33
CA ASP A 103 -4.85 5.28 23.55
C ASP A 103 -6.33 5.73 23.57
N GLN A 104 -6.61 6.97 23.14
CA GLN A 104 -8.00 7.44 23.02
C GLN A 104 -8.79 6.64 21.97
N LEU A 105 -8.21 6.43 20.78
CA LEU A 105 -8.84 5.63 19.71
C LEU A 105 -9.05 4.17 20.16
N ALA A 106 -8.10 3.60 20.89
CA ALA A 106 -8.21 2.25 21.45
C ALA A 106 -9.39 2.12 22.44
N VAL A 107 -9.59 3.13 23.30
CA VAL A 107 -10.76 3.17 24.21
C VAL A 107 -12.06 3.21 23.42
N LEU A 108 -12.12 4.02 22.37
CA LEU A 108 -13.32 4.15 21.53
C LEU A 108 -13.60 2.91 20.65
N ALA A 109 -12.60 2.08 20.40
CA ALA A 109 -12.71 0.85 19.60
C ALA A 109 -13.00 -0.42 20.40
N ARG A 110 -13.08 -0.36 21.73
CA ARG A 110 -13.42 -1.52 22.57
C ARG A 110 -14.78 -2.12 22.20
N GLN A 111 -14.95 -3.39 22.51
CA GLN A 111 -16.23 -4.07 22.30
C GLN A 111 -17.39 -3.24 22.90
N GLY A 112 -18.41 -2.97 22.07
CA GLY A 112 -19.57 -2.15 22.45
C GLY A 112 -19.33 -0.65 22.50
N ALA A 113 -18.11 -0.16 22.23
CA ALA A 113 -17.82 1.26 22.11
C ALA A 113 -18.10 1.79 20.68
N SER A 114 -18.09 3.11 20.53
CA SER A 114 -18.60 3.79 19.33
C SER A 114 -17.81 3.53 18.03
N LEU A 115 -16.48 3.26 18.10
CA LEU A 115 -15.68 2.87 16.93
C LEU A 115 -15.58 1.36 16.72
N ASN A 116 -16.19 0.53 17.57
CA ASN A 116 -16.11 -0.91 17.42
C ASN A 116 -16.70 -1.38 16.08
N LYS A 117 -17.80 -0.77 15.65
CA LYS A 117 -18.43 -1.05 14.36
C LYS A 117 -17.47 -0.75 13.19
N LEU A 118 -16.74 0.36 13.23
CA LEU A 118 -15.74 0.72 12.22
C LEU A 118 -14.65 -0.37 12.10
N VAL A 119 -14.19 -0.91 13.24
CA VAL A 119 -13.21 -2.00 13.25
C VAL A 119 -13.73 -3.23 12.52
N HIS A 120 -14.98 -3.65 12.80
CA HIS A 120 -15.53 -4.88 12.25
C HIS A 120 -16.06 -4.75 10.82
N ASP A 121 -16.69 -3.62 10.47
CA ASP A 121 -17.34 -3.45 9.19
C ASP A 121 -16.38 -2.91 8.10
N GLU A 122 -15.34 -2.18 8.50
CA GLU A 122 -14.45 -1.50 7.56
C GLU A 122 -12.98 -1.92 7.71
N MET A 123 -12.39 -1.75 8.89
CA MET A 123 -10.95 -1.94 9.05
C MET A 123 -10.53 -3.39 8.79
N ARG A 124 -11.13 -4.37 9.47
CA ARG A 124 -10.80 -5.80 9.31
C ARG A 124 -11.12 -6.31 7.91
N PRO A 125 -12.33 -6.06 7.34
CA PRO A 125 -12.66 -6.52 5.99
C PRO A 125 -11.79 -5.92 4.88
N SER A 126 -11.24 -4.71 5.07
CA SER A 126 -10.37 -4.08 4.09
C SER A 126 -9.05 -4.85 3.83
N GLY A 127 -8.60 -5.64 4.82
CA GLY A 127 -7.28 -6.30 4.80
C GLY A 127 -6.09 -5.36 4.99
N ARG A 128 -6.28 -4.05 4.93
CA ARG A 128 -5.19 -3.06 4.97
C ARG A 128 -4.39 -3.03 6.27
N PHE A 129 -4.91 -3.65 7.32
CA PHE A 129 -4.30 -3.72 8.65
C PHE A 129 -3.89 -5.16 9.02
N GLN A 130 -3.57 -5.98 8.01
CA GLN A 130 -3.38 -7.42 8.14
C GLN A 130 -2.30 -7.81 9.15
N LYS A 131 -1.27 -7.01 9.31
CA LYS A 131 -0.21 -7.20 10.31
C LYS A 131 -0.74 -7.32 11.75
N TYR A 132 -1.88 -6.70 12.01
CA TYR A 132 -2.52 -6.66 13.32
C TYR A 132 -3.77 -7.53 13.43
N ALA A 133 -4.08 -8.35 12.42
CA ALA A 133 -5.33 -9.11 12.34
C ALA A 133 -5.62 -9.99 13.57
N GLY A 134 -4.58 -10.50 14.26
CA GLY A 134 -4.70 -11.28 15.47
C GLY A 134 -4.89 -10.48 16.77
N PHE A 135 -4.90 -9.15 16.72
CA PHE A 135 -5.06 -8.31 17.90
C PHE A 135 -6.53 -8.15 18.28
N GLU A 136 -6.80 -7.96 19.59
CA GLU A 136 -8.08 -7.48 20.10
C GLU A 136 -8.39 -6.09 19.56
N ASP A 137 -9.67 -5.72 19.44
CA ASP A 137 -10.11 -4.51 18.73
C ASP A 137 -9.45 -3.22 19.19
N SER A 138 -9.26 -3.04 20.51
CA SER A 138 -8.56 -1.86 21.04
C SER A 138 -7.08 -1.84 20.67
N ALA A 139 -6.39 -2.96 20.79
CA ALA A 139 -4.98 -3.09 20.40
C ALA A 139 -4.81 -3.00 18.88
N PHE A 140 -5.74 -3.56 18.12
CA PHE A 140 -5.80 -3.45 16.67
C PHE A 140 -5.91 -2.00 16.20
N MET A 141 -6.86 -1.24 16.74
CA MET A 141 -7.03 0.19 16.44
C MET A 141 -5.78 0.98 16.82
N ARG A 142 -5.26 0.76 18.03
CA ARG A 142 -4.06 1.45 18.51
C ARG A 142 -2.86 1.23 17.60
N ALA A 143 -2.58 -0.02 17.26
CA ALA A 143 -1.45 -0.38 16.40
C ALA A 143 -1.61 0.23 15.00
N SER A 144 -2.80 0.16 14.42
CA SER A 144 -3.12 0.77 13.13
C SER A 144 -2.92 2.29 13.14
N TRP A 145 -3.30 2.97 14.22
CA TRP A 145 -3.06 4.40 14.37
C TRP A 145 -1.58 4.73 14.51
N LEU A 146 -0.84 4.02 15.38
CA LEU A 146 0.59 4.28 15.60
C LEU A 146 1.38 4.20 14.29
N GLU A 147 1.14 3.15 13.51
CA GLU A 147 1.80 2.96 12.22
C GLU A 147 1.40 4.04 11.20
N THR A 148 0.11 4.37 11.10
CA THR A 148 -0.39 5.46 10.26
C THR A 148 0.24 6.80 10.63
N ALA A 149 0.27 7.15 11.91
CA ALA A 149 0.82 8.40 12.38
C ALA A 149 2.33 8.51 12.15
N GLN A 150 3.06 7.43 12.34
CA GLN A 150 4.49 7.36 12.03
C GLN A 150 4.73 7.53 10.53
N GLY A 151 3.88 6.93 9.68
CA GLY A 151 3.95 7.06 8.23
C GLY A 151 3.73 8.49 7.76
N VAL A 152 2.72 9.19 8.27
CA VAL A 152 2.52 10.61 7.91
C VAL A 152 3.67 11.48 8.44
N ASN A 153 4.15 11.26 9.65
CA ASN A 153 5.34 11.96 10.15
C ASN A 153 6.58 11.71 9.28
N ARG A 154 6.70 10.51 8.69
CA ARG A 154 7.79 10.20 7.76
C ARG A 154 7.75 11.07 6.50
N LEU A 155 6.56 11.43 6.00
CA LEU A 155 6.44 12.37 4.88
C LEU A 155 7.15 13.69 5.18
N TYR A 156 6.93 14.26 6.36
CA TYR A 156 7.63 15.48 6.80
C TYR A 156 9.14 15.29 6.86
N LYS A 157 9.58 14.22 7.51
CA LYS A 157 11.01 13.93 7.69
C LYS A 157 11.73 13.81 6.36
N VAL A 158 11.17 13.06 5.42
CA VAL A 158 11.80 12.80 4.12
C VAL A 158 11.63 13.99 3.17
N TYR A 159 10.40 14.45 2.97
CA TYR A 159 10.07 15.34 1.86
C TYR A 159 10.11 16.84 2.23
N ALA A 160 10.26 17.17 3.49
CA ALA A 160 10.46 18.55 3.95
C ALA A 160 11.76 18.76 4.72
N LEU A 161 12.17 17.79 5.55
CA LEU A 161 13.32 17.94 6.46
C LEU A 161 14.60 17.26 5.95
N GLY A 162 14.55 16.53 4.82
CA GLY A 162 15.71 15.96 4.15
C GLY A 162 16.27 14.69 4.79
N GLU A 163 15.45 13.91 5.53
CA GLU A 163 15.84 12.58 5.98
C GLU A 163 16.10 11.68 4.77
N LYS A 164 17.23 11.00 4.77
CA LYS A 164 17.65 10.17 3.64
C LYS A 164 16.91 8.85 3.61
N LEU A 165 16.41 8.48 2.44
CA LEU A 165 15.85 7.16 2.17
C LEU A 165 16.95 6.19 1.71
N PRO A 166 16.87 4.90 2.07
CA PRO A 166 17.71 3.85 1.46
C PRO A 166 17.59 3.83 -0.07
N THR A 167 16.41 4.12 -0.58
CA THR A 167 16.03 4.14 -1.99
C THR A 167 16.05 5.54 -2.62
N ALA A 168 16.80 6.49 -2.04
CA ALA A 168 16.81 7.90 -2.43
C ALA A 168 17.06 8.15 -3.93
N LYS A 169 17.70 7.21 -4.64
CA LYS A 169 17.93 7.30 -6.09
C LYS A 169 16.67 7.20 -6.92
N ILE A 170 15.60 6.61 -6.39
CA ILE A 170 14.32 6.40 -7.09
C ILE A 170 13.12 6.97 -6.33
N ASP A 171 13.28 7.26 -5.02
CA ASP A 171 12.19 7.73 -4.14
C ASP A 171 12.49 9.08 -3.49
N GLY A 172 13.63 9.67 -3.78
CA GLY A 172 14.08 10.92 -3.18
C GLY A 172 13.22 12.13 -3.53
N PRO A 173 13.31 13.21 -2.73
CA PRO A 173 12.61 14.45 -2.99
C PRO A 173 13.11 15.13 -4.28
N LEU A 174 12.25 15.97 -4.90
CA LEU A 174 12.63 16.82 -6.04
C LEU A 174 13.43 18.04 -5.55
N TYR A 175 12.94 18.69 -4.52
CA TYR A 175 13.53 19.87 -3.93
C TYR A 175 14.28 19.52 -2.66
N GLU A 176 15.48 20.05 -2.52
CA GLU A 176 16.26 19.89 -1.29
C GLU A 176 15.60 20.60 -0.10
N ALA A 177 15.77 20.03 1.07
CA ALA A 177 15.31 20.64 2.31
C ALA A 177 15.88 22.04 2.48
N GLY A 178 15.04 23.00 2.86
CA GLY A 178 15.42 24.40 3.04
C GLY A 178 15.62 25.21 1.75
N SER A 179 15.40 24.62 0.55
CA SER A 179 15.42 25.39 -0.69
C SER A 179 14.32 26.45 -0.72
N GLU A 180 14.58 27.52 -1.46
CA GLU A 180 13.61 28.62 -1.60
C GLU A 180 12.34 28.15 -2.33
N THR A 181 12.46 27.30 -3.33
CA THR A 181 11.32 26.72 -4.05
C THR A 181 10.43 25.91 -3.11
N LEU A 182 11.01 24.97 -2.35
CA LEU A 182 10.26 24.17 -1.39
C LEU A 182 9.54 25.04 -0.36
N ARG A 183 10.20 26.07 0.17
CA ARG A 183 9.60 27.02 1.12
C ARG A 183 8.41 27.76 0.51
N ASN A 184 8.52 28.25 -0.72
CA ASN A 184 7.47 28.99 -1.40
C ASN A 184 6.25 28.10 -1.68
N ASP A 185 6.50 26.87 -2.11
CA ASP A 185 5.42 25.88 -2.37
C ASP A 185 4.74 25.45 -1.07
N LEU A 186 5.51 25.26 0.02
CA LEU A 186 4.95 25.01 1.36
C LEU A 186 4.09 26.18 1.85
N ALA A 187 4.54 27.42 1.67
CA ALA A 187 3.76 28.60 2.04
C ALA A 187 2.46 28.68 1.21
N SER A 188 2.50 28.31 -0.05
CA SER A 188 1.33 28.27 -0.91
C SER A 188 0.31 27.20 -0.49
N ALA A 189 0.78 25.97 -0.21
CA ALA A 189 -0.06 24.89 0.29
C ALA A 189 -0.72 25.25 1.62
N LEU A 190 0.06 25.71 2.60
CA LEU A 190 -0.44 26.14 3.90
C LEU A 190 -1.47 27.28 3.79
N GLY A 191 -1.28 28.20 2.83
CA GLY A 191 -2.21 29.31 2.57
C GLY A 191 -3.53 28.85 1.95
N ALA A 192 -3.51 27.93 1.02
CA ALA A 192 -4.72 27.37 0.43
C ALA A 192 -5.61 26.67 1.46
N GLU A 193 -4.98 26.00 2.43
CA GLU A 193 -5.68 25.27 3.50
C GLU A 193 -6.33 26.18 4.56
N THR A 194 -5.88 27.44 4.72
CA THR A 194 -6.51 28.37 5.66
C THR A 194 -7.89 28.82 5.20
N ASP A 195 -8.18 28.77 3.91
CA ASP A 195 -9.49 29.08 3.34
C ASP A 195 -10.45 27.89 3.34
N ALA A 196 -9.96 26.68 3.55
CA ALA A 196 -10.79 25.50 3.64
C ALA A 196 -11.58 25.47 4.95
N ALA A 197 -12.87 25.17 4.88
CA ALA A 197 -13.72 25.07 6.05
C ALA A 197 -13.12 24.11 7.09
N SER A 198 -13.17 24.52 8.37
CA SER A 198 -12.76 23.71 9.51
C SER A 198 -13.27 22.27 9.38
N THR A 199 -12.34 21.32 9.32
CA THR A 199 -12.69 19.92 9.34
C THR A 199 -12.82 19.45 10.77
N ASP A 200 -13.89 18.71 11.08
CA ASP A 200 -14.21 18.22 12.43
C ASP A 200 -13.24 17.13 12.94
N VAL A 201 -12.19 16.82 12.20
CA VAL A 201 -11.28 15.72 12.54
C VAL A 201 -9.91 16.25 12.94
N PHE A 202 -9.48 15.87 14.12
CA PHE A 202 -8.28 16.42 14.80
C PHE A 202 -6.98 16.32 14.00
N PHE A 203 -6.85 15.37 13.13
CA PHE A 203 -5.61 15.12 12.37
C PHE A 203 -5.52 15.86 11.04
N THR A 204 -6.59 16.52 10.57
CA THR A 204 -6.69 17.03 9.19
C THR A 204 -5.56 17.99 8.83
N ALA A 205 -5.32 19.02 9.66
CA ALA A 205 -4.29 20.03 9.36
C ALA A 205 -2.89 19.42 9.19
N TRP A 206 -2.59 18.38 9.97
CA TRP A 206 -1.33 17.66 9.91
C TRP A 206 -1.25 16.68 8.73
N SER A 207 -2.25 15.84 8.55
CA SER A 207 -2.21 14.81 7.50
C SER A 207 -2.25 15.44 6.11
N GLN A 208 -3.04 16.49 5.93
CA GLN A 208 -3.17 17.17 4.65
C GLN A 208 -1.83 17.74 4.18
N LEU A 209 -1.15 18.57 5.01
CA LEU A 209 0.18 19.05 4.66
C LEU A 209 1.17 17.91 4.41
N GLY A 210 1.08 16.80 5.18
CA GLY A 210 1.88 15.61 4.96
C GLY A 210 1.72 15.04 3.55
N PHE A 211 0.48 14.92 3.05
CA PHE A 211 0.23 14.45 1.67
C PHE A 211 0.53 15.50 0.61
N ASP A 212 0.34 16.81 0.92
CA ASP A 212 0.71 17.89 0.03
C ASP A 212 2.22 17.94 -0.23
N LEU A 213 3.04 17.49 0.72
CA LEU A 213 4.47 17.31 0.50
C LEU A 213 4.78 16.37 -0.68
N LEU A 214 3.99 15.30 -0.86
CA LEU A 214 4.16 14.42 -2.03
C LEU A 214 3.79 15.15 -3.33
N VAL A 215 2.75 15.99 -3.31
CA VAL A 215 2.36 16.80 -4.48
C VAL A 215 3.46 17.82 -4.80
N ILE A 216 3.93 18.58 -3.81
CA ILE A 216 5.02 19.55 -3.95
C ILE A 216 6.28 18.89 -4.52
N GLN A 217 6.61 17.73 -4.00
CA GLN A 217 7.80 16.97 -4.43
C GLN A 217 7.56 16.14 -5.70
N GLN A 218 6.37 16.27 -6.34
CA GLN A 218 5.98 15.50 -7.53
C GLN A 218 6.07 13.99 -7.35
N ARG A 219 5.66 13.50 -6.19
CA ARG A 219 5.66 12.08 -5.77
C ARG A 219 4.25 11.56 -5.54
N THR A 220 3.40 11.68 -6.55
CA THR A 220 1.99 11.25 -6.47
C THR A 220 1.77 9.84 -7.02
N GLU A 221 2.85 9.08 -7.21
CA GLU A 221 2.82 7.76 -7.84
C GLU A 221 1.82 6.82 -7.18
N ALA A 222 1.77 6.82 -5.83
CA ALA A 222 0.88 5.94 -5.07
C ALA A 222 -0.61 6.11 -5.38
N GLY A 223 -1.06 7.30 -5.82
CA GLY A 223 -2.48 7.58 -6.10
C GLY A 223 -2.83 7.75 -7.58
N ARG A 224 -1.83 7.79 -8.46
CA ARG A 224 -1.98 8.28 -9.85
C ARG A 224 -3.02 7.53 -10.69
N TYR A 225 -3.22 6.25 -10.45
CA TYR A 225 -4.15 5.39 -11.21
C TYR A 225 -5.39 5.00 -10.43
N GLU A 226 -5.61 5.58 -9.24
CA GLU A 226 -6.81 5.25 -8.47
C GLU A 226 -8.05 5.97 -9.04
N PRO A 227 -9.19 5.33 -9.06
CA PRO A 227 -9.49 3.96 -8.58
C PRO A 227 -9.15 2.88 -9.62
N LEU A 228 -8.04 2.18 -9.42
CA LEU A 228 -7.49 1.23 -10.37
C LEU A 228 -8.48 0.13 -10.82
N ALA A 229 -9.29 -0.39 -9.91
CA ALA A 229 -10.28 -1.45 -10.20
C ALA A 229 -11.49 -0.97 -11.03
N GLU A 230 -11.74 0.34 -11.08
CA GLU A 230 -12.82 0.96 -11.84
C GLU A 230 -12.28 1.71 -13.08
N GLY A 231 -10.97 1.95 -13.12
CA GLY A 231 -10.23 2.54 -14.22
C GLY A 231 -9.51 1.48 -15.06
N GLU A 232 -8.19 1.51 -15.00
CA GLU A 232 -7.31 0.68 -15.87
C GLU A 232 -7.55 -0.83 -15.78
N ASN A 233 -8.02 -1.35 -14.65
CA ASN A 233 -8.32 -2.76 -14.45
C ASN A 233 -9.81 -3.10 -14.50
N ALA A 234 -10.69 -2.16 -14.88
CA ALA A 234 -12.14 -2.35 -14.82
C ALA A 234 -12.62 -3.59 -15.60
N ALA A 235 -12.14 -3.78 -16.83
CA ALA A 235 -12.50 -4.93 -17.67
C ALA A 235 -12.09 -6.27 -17.04
N ALA A 236 -10.88 -6.35 -16.47
CA ALA A 236 -10.38 -7.55 -15.81
C ALA A 236 -11.12 -7.84 -14.50
N PHE A 237 -11.41 -6.83 -13.69
CA PHE A 237 -12.21 -7.00 -12.47
C PHE A 237 -13.66 -7.43 -12.77
N ALA A 238 -14.26 -6.91 -13.84
CA ALA A 238 -15.57 -7.37 -14.29
C ALA A 238 -15.53 -8.87 -14.70
N ARG A 239 -14.53 -9.29 -15.47
CA ARG A 239 -14.34 -10.69 -15.85
C ARG A 239 -14.09 -11.59 -14.65
N ALA A 240 -13.32 -11.14 -13.67
CA ALA A 240 -12.97 -11.94 -12.49
C ALA A 240 -14.21 -12.42 -11.72
N ARG A 241 -15.30 -11.63 -11.70
CA ARG A 241 -16.56 -11.97 -11.02
C ARG A 241 -17.25 -13.22 -11.57
N THR A 242 -16.98 -13.56 -12.82
CA THR A 242 -17.58 -14.70 -13.51
C THR A 242 -16.55 -15.77 -13.89
N THR A 243 -15.30 -15.61 -13.47
CA THR A 243 -14.21 -16.53 -13.80
C THR A 243 -14.36 -17.83 -13.01
N ASP A 244 -14.39 -18.95 -13.74
CA ASP A 244 -14.19 -20.27 -13.13
C ASP A 244 -12.69 -20.48 -12.84
N TRP A 245 -12.30 -20.14 -11.63
CA TRP A 245 -10.92 -20.27 -11.18
C TRP A 245 -10.39 -21.72 -11.20
N LYS A 246 -11.29 -22.73 -11.22
CA LYS A 246 -10.89 -24.13 -11.23
C LYS A 246 -10.49 -24.63 -12.61
N SER A 247 -10.97 -23.99 -13.67
CA SER A 247 -10.74 -24.40 -15.06
C SER A 247 -9.30 -24.17 -15.55
N HIS A 248 -8.46 -23.48 -14.79
CA HIS A 248 -7.07 -23.19 -15.13
C HIS A 248 -6.10 -23.74 -14.08
N PRO A 249 -4.87 -24.14 -14.44
CA PRO A 249 -3.83 -24.55 -13.49
C PRO A 249 -3.50 -23.48 -12.44
N TYR A 250 -3.42 -22.20 -12.86
CA TYR A 250 -3.01 -21.07 -12.04
C TYR A 250 -4.07 -19.97 -11.98
N ALA A 251 -4.04 -19.15 -10.92
CA ALA A 251 -4.90 -17.97 -10.78
C ALA A 251 -4.49 -16.85 -11.76
N ALA A 252 -3.21 -16.64 -11.94
CA ALA A 252 -2.65 -15.68 -12.89
C ALA A 252 -1.23 -16.05 -13.32
N ILE A 253 -0.81 -15.47 -14.45
CA ILE A 253 0.58 -15.33 -14.85
C ILE A 253 1.04 -13.96 -14.37
N VAL A 254 2.01 -13.90 -13.47
CA VAL A 254 2.56 -12.66 -12.92
C VAL A 254 3.86 -12.33 -13.61
N VAL A 255 3.98 -11.13 -14.15
CA VAL A 255 5.16 -10.63 -14.84
C VAL A 255 5.71 -9.43 -14.08
N PRO A 256 6.75 -9.61 -13.26
CA PRO A 256 7.46 -8.50 -12.64
C PRO A 256 8.19 -7.66 -13.70
N GLY A 257 8.15 -6.35 -13.57
CA GLY A 257 8.91 -5.44 -14.39
C GLY A 257 10.43 -5.57 -14.19
N ILE A 258 11.18 -4.93 -15.07
CA ILE A 258 12.64 -4.85 -15.01
C ILE A 258 13.14 -3.40 -15.05
N GLY A 259 12.25 -2.47 -15.43
CA GLY A 259 12.57 -1.08 -15.65
C GLY A 259 13.14 -0.80 -17.04
N LEU A 260 13.37 0.47 -17.33
CA LEU A 260 14.04 0.96 -18.52
C LEU A 260 15.51 1.23 -18.21
N ALA A 261 16.40 0.96 -19.16
CA ALA A 261 17.75 1.48 -19.13
C ALA A 261 17.76 2.97 -19.54
N GLU A 262 18.87 3.65 -19.25
CA GLU A 262 19.04 5.05 -19.65
C GLU A 262 18.91 5.20 -21.18
N GLY A 263 18.08 6.12 -21.63
CA GLY A 263 17.81 6.37 -23.04
C GLY A 263 16.74 5.48 -23.70
N GLU A 264 16.26 4.44 -23.01
CA GLU A 264 15.12 3.66 -23.48
C GLU A 264 13.79 4.39 -23.23
N THR A 265 12.80 4.10 -24.10
CA THR A 265 11.44 4.67 -23.99
C THR A 265 10.38 3.58 -24.09
N GLY A 266 9.28 3.77 -23.39
CA GLY A 266 8.16 2.84 -23.40
C GLY A 266 8.45 1.56 -22.64
N LEU A 267 8.75 0.46 -23.33
CA LEU A 267 9.02 -0.86 -22.77
C LEU A 267 10.43 -1.34 -23.15
N SER A 268 11.19 -1.83 -22.17
CA SER A 268 12.51 -2.41 -22.43
C SER A 268 12.42 -3.69 -23.27
N PRO A 269 13.46 -4.04 -24.04
CA PRO A 269 13.50 -5.30 -24.80
C PRO A 269 13.25 -6.53 -23.92
N MET A 270 13.82 -6.55 -22.72
CA MET A 270 13.61 -7.66 -21.78
C MET A 270 12.18 -7.70 -21.26
N GLY A 271 11.57 -6.54 -20.99
CA GLY A 271 10.14 -6.42 -20.67
C GLY A 271 9.28 -7.03 -21.80
N ALA A 272 9.58 -6.68 -23.05
CA ALA A 272 8.88 -7.23 -24.21
C ALA A 272 9.04 -8.76 -24.33
N PHE A 273 10.21 -9.32 -24.02
CA PHE A 273 10.39 -10.79 -23.99
C PHE A 273 9.58 -11.46 -22.89
N ARG A 274 9.54 -10.86 -21.68
CA ARG A 274 8.77 -11.41 -20.55
C ARG A 274 7.28 -11.46 -20.85
N ILE A 275 6.69 -10.40 -21.42
CA ILE A 275 5.26 -10.40 -21.78
C ILE A 275 4.95 -11.34 -22.90
N ARG A 276 5.83 -11.51 -23.90
CA ARG A 276 5.67 -12.50 -24.98
C ARG A 276 5.64 -13.94 -24.44
N MET A 277 6.48 -14.25 -23.43
CA MET A 277 6.41 -15.52 -22.73
C MET A 277 5.07 -15.70 -22.00
N ALA A 278 4.62 -14.65 -21.31
CA ALA A 278 3.32 -14.66 -20.61
C ALA A 278 2.14 -14.83 -21.57
N SER A 279 2.17 -14.16 -22.73
CA SER A 279 1.16 -14.31 -23.78
C SER A 279 1.04 -15.75 -24.29
N ARG A 280 2.18 -16.43 -24.49
CA ARG A 280 2.18 -17.86 -24.86
C ARG A 280 1.49 -18.70 -23.80
N ARG A 281 1.86 -18.55 -22.52
CA ARG A 281 1.30 -19.28 -21.40
C ARG A 281 -0.19 -19.04 -21.23
N TRP A 282 -0.64 -17.82 -21.47
CA TRP A 282 -2.04 -17.48 -21.44
C TRP A 282 -2.82 -18.19 -22.58
N ARG A 283 -2.27 -18.23 -23.82
CA ARG A 283 -2.86 -18.96 -24.95
C ARG A 283 -2.88 -20.46 -24.73
N GLU A 284 -1.92 -21.00 -23.99
CA GLU A 284 -1.88 -22.41 -23.54
C GLU A 284 -2.93 -22.70 -22.44
N GLY A 285 -3.66 -21.69 -21.97
CA GLY A 285 -4.71 -21.84 -20.97
C GLY A 285 -4.23 -22.01 -19.54
N LEU A 286 -2.97 -21.64 -19.23
CA LEU A 286 -2.39 -21.84 -17.90
C LEU A 286 -3.07 -20.96 -16.82
N ALA A 287 -3.58 -19.79 -17.19
CA ALA A 287 -4.28 -18.91 -16.26
C ALA A 287 -5.28 -18.01 -16.98
N PRO A 288 -6.34 -17.54 -16.31
CA PRO A 288 -7.33 -16.63 -16.91
C PRO A 288 -6.80 -15.20 -17.08
N PHE A 289 -5.80 -14.79 -16.30
CA PHE A 289 -5.27 -13.43 -16.27
C PHE A 289 -3.75 -13.39 -16.39
N ILE A 290 -3.26 -12.29 -16.97
CA ILE A 290 -1.86 -11.86 -16.92
C ILE A 290 -1.82 -10.61 -16.01
N ILE A 291 -1.04 -10.65 -14.95
CA ILE A 291 -0.79 -9.49 -14.09
C ILE A 291 0.61 -8.98 -14.43
N VAL A 292 0.70 -7.75 -14.94
CA VAL A 292 1.96 -7.07 -15.19
C VAL A 292 2.18 -6.00 -14.13
N SER A 293 3.38 -5.93 -13.56
CA SER A 293 3.65 -5.09 -12.40
C SER A 293 4.93 -4.28 -12.61
N GLY A 294 4.85 -2.96 -12.42
CA GLY A 294 5.96 -2.03 -12.52
C GLY A 294 5.49 -0.58 -12.66
N GLY A 295 5.95 0.27 -11.75
CA GLY A 295 5.59 1.68 -11.67
C GLY A 295 6.51 2.60 -12.48
N HIS A 296 6.49 3.89 -12.13
CA HIS A 296 7.34 4.95 -12.69
C HIS A 296 8.68 5.02 -11.95
N VAL A 297 9.57 4.06 -12.17
CA VAL A 297 10.74 3.86 -11.28
C VAL A 297 12.08 4.06 -12.00
N HIS A 298 12.27 3.49 -13.16
CA HIS A 298 13.54 3.50 -13.88
C HIS A 298 13.40 4.09 -15.28
N PRO A 299 14.13 5.16 -15.59
CA PRO A 299 14.90 6.03 -14.66
C PRO A 299 13.98 6.75 -13.67
N ASP A 300 14.53 7.30 -12.59
CA ASP A 300 13.75 8.08 -11.62
C ASP A 300 12.88 9.11 -12.34
N ARG A 301 11.63 9.26 -11.92
CA ARG A 301 10.63 10.18 -12.49
C ARG A 301 10.32 9.94 -13.97
N THR A 302 10.57 8.74 -14.48
CA THR A 302 10.19 8.40 -15.86
C THR A 302 8.70 8.68 -16.09
N PRO A 303 8.30 9.20 -17.26
CA PRO A 303 6.88 9.37 -17.60
C PRO A 303 6.18 8.02 -17.86
N TYR A 304 6.94 6.93 -18.00
CA TYR A 304 6.40 5.60 -18.33
C TYR A 304 6.16 4.78 -17.06
N SER A 305 4.94 4.24 -16.91
CA SER A 305 4.69 3.12 -16.00
C SER A 305 4.92 1.83 -16.78
N GLU A 306 5.85 1.01 -16.33
CA GLU A 306 6.19 -0.22 -17.04
C GLU A 306 4.98 -1.14 -17.19
N ALA A 307 4.12 -1.24 -16.17
CA ALA A 307 2.89 -2.04 -16.25
C ALA A 307 1.91 -1.53 -17.31
N VAL A 308 1.80 -0.21 -17.48
CA VAL A 308 0.95 0.40 -18.52
C VAL A 308 1.49 0.10 -19.92
N GLU A 309 2.81 0.22 -20.10
CA GLU A 309 3.43 -0.10 -21.39
C GLU A 309 3.34 -1.60 -21.72
N MET A 310 3.53 -2.46 -20.72
CA MET A 310 3.32 -3.91 -20.89
C MET A 310 1.87 -4.23 -21.27
N LYS A 311 0.87 -3.61 -20.62
CA LYS A 311 -0.56 -3.78 -20.98
C LYS A 311 -0.81 -3.36 -22.43
N ARG A 312 -0.27 -2.22 -22.83
CA ARG A 312 -0.43 -1.71 -24.21
C ARG A 312 0.11 -2.70 -25.23
N GLU A 313 1.30 -3.23 -25.02
CA GLU A 313 1.91 -4.21 -25.93
C GLU A 313 1.17 -5.55 -25.93
N LEU A 314 0.72 -6.04 -24.76
CA LEU A 314 -0.09 -7.27 -24.68
C LEU A 314 -1.38 -7.16 -25.49
N ILE A 315 -2.05 -5.99 -25.46
CA ILE A 315 -3.31 -5.78 -26.19
C ILE A 315 -3.05 -5.53 -27.67
N ALA A 316 -2.19 -4.57 -28.00
CA ALA A 316 -1.98 -4.12 -29.39
C ALA A 316 -1.07 -5.05 -30.17
N GLY A 317 0.02 -5.53 -29.58
CA GLY A 317 1.02 -6.38 -30.22
C GLY A 317 0.67 -7.86 -30.15
N ASP A 318 0.33 -8.35 -28.96
CA ASP A 318 0.05 -9.77 -28.73
C ASP A 318 -1.45 -10.13 -28.82
N HIS A 319 -2.35 -9.17 -29.05
CA HIS A 319 -3.80 -9.38 -29.18
C HIS A 319 -4.44 -10.13 -27.98
N ILE A 320 -3.91 -9.92 -26.79
CA ILE A 320 -4.52 -10.43 -25.56
C ILE A 320 -5.74 -9.55 -25.23
N PRO A 321 -6.91 -10.13 -24.93
CA PRO A 321 -8.09 -9.35 -24.57
C PRO A 321 -7.83 -8.48 -23.33
N GLU A 322 -8.25 -7.22 -23.35
CA GLU A 322 -8.07 -6.30 -22.25
C GLU A 322 -8.57 -6.88 -20.89
N ALA A 323 -9.71 -7.57 -20.93
CA ALA A 323 -10.27 -8.23 -19.76
C ALA A 323 -9.41 -9.36 -19.19
N ALA A 324 -8.33 -9.77 -19.87
CA ALA A 324 -7.36 -10.75 -19.37
C ALA A 324 -6.09 -10.09 -18.80
N VAL A 325 -5.90 -8.78 -18.98
CA VAL A 325 -4.70 -8.06 -18.55
C VAL A 325 -5.01 -7.19 -17.34
N VAL A 326 -4.21 -7.37 -16.28
CA VAL A 326 -4.29 -6.61 -15.03
C VAL A 326 -2.98 -5.89 -14.83
N ILE A 327 -3.02 -4.60 -14.51
CA ILE A 327 -1.80 -3.84 -14.20
C ILE A 327 -1.67 -3.58 -12.70
N ASP A 328 -0.44 -3.62 -12.23
CA ASP A 328 -0.01 -2.96 -11.00
C ASP A 328 0.97 -1.84 -11.39
N PRO A 329 0.51 -0.58 -11.45
CA PRO A 329 1.34 0.54 -11.90
C PRO A 329 2.10 1.22 -10.76
N TYR A 330 2.19 0.57 -9.59
CA TYR A 330 2.72 1.18 -8.37
C TYR A 330 4.03 0.58 -7.91
N ALA A 331 4.28 -0.71 -8.18
CA ALA A 331 5.46 -1.40 -7.68
C ALA A 331 6.77 -0.68 -8.02
N ARG A 332 7.63 -0.56 -7.04
CA ARG A 332 8.92 0.12 -7.14
C ARG A 332 10.11 -0.84 -7.07
N HIS A 333 9.89 -2.04 -6.55
CA HIS A 333 10.89 -3.09 -6.38
C HIS A 333 10.30 -4.47 -6.70
N THR A 334 11.17 -5.47 -6.92
CA THR A 334 10.71 -6.85 -7.15
C THR A 334 9.89 -7.39 -5.96
N THR A 335 10.21 -6.97 -4.75
CA THR A 335 9.46 -7.31 -3.52
C THR A 335 8.03 -6.80 -3.60
N THR A 336 7.83 -5.55 -4.01
CA THR A 336 6.51 -4.94 -4.13
C THR A 336 5.77 -5.37 -5.41
N ASN A 337 6.45 -5.77 -6.48
CA ASN A 337 5.82 -6.44 -7.63
C ASN A 337 5.01 -7.68 -7.19
N LEU A 338 5.62 -8.54 -6.38
CA LEU A 338 4.97 -9.77 -5.92
C LEU A 338 3.90 -9.49 -4.85
N ARG A 339 4.15 -8.55 -3.95
CA ARG A 339 3.18 -8.07 -2.96
C ARG A 339 1.90 -7.56 -3.63
N ASN A 340 2.06 -6.68 -4.62
CA ASN A 340 0.92 -6.05 -5.28
C ASN A 340 0.16 -7.04 -6.17
N ALA A 341 0.85 -7.97 -6.82
CA ALA A 341 0.20 -9.07 -7.53
C ALA A 341 -0.68 -9.93 -6.60
N ALA A 342 -0.20 -10.24 -5.39
CA ALA A 342 -0.98 -10.96 -4.38
C ALA A 342 -2.22 -10.15 -3.95
N ARG A 343 -2.08 -8.83 -3.72
CA ARG A 343 -3.19 -7.92 -3.42
C ARG A 343 -4.25 -7.89 -4.52
N LEU A 344 -3.83 -7.81 -5.78
CA LEU A 344 -4.74 -7.80 -6.92
C LEU A 344 -5.51 -9.11 -7.04
N LEU A 345 -4.82 -10.26 -6.94
CA LEU A 345 -5.46 -11.58 -6.97
C LEU A 345 -6.50 -11.73 -5.86
N PHE A 346 -6.17 -11.33 -4.64
CA PHE A 346 -7.13 -11.34 -3.55
C PHE A 346 -8.36 -10.49 -3.87
N ARG A 347 -8.16 -9.24 -4.31
CA ARG A 347 -9.26 -8.31 -4.65
C ARG A 347 -10.12 -8.79 -5.83
N MET A 348 -9.54 -9.59 -6.75
CA MET A 348 -10.25 -10.23 -7.85
C MET A 348 -11.05 -11.46 -7.42
N GLY A 349 -10.93 -11.91 -6.18
CA GLY A 349 -11.62 -13.09 -5.65
C GLY A 349 -10.98 -14.41 -6.03
N ALA A 350 -9.69 -14.41 -6.35
CA ALA A 350 -8.95 -15.65 -6.57
C ALA A 350 -8.91 -16.48 -5.27
N PRO A 351 -9.14 -17.82 -5.34
CA PRO A 351 -9.03 -18.69 -4.17
C PRO A 351 -7.62 -18.62 -3.55
N LEU A 352 -7.53 -18.52 -2.24
CA LEU A 352 -6.25 -18.33 -1.53
C LEU A 352 -5.26 -19.49 -1.74
N GLU A 353 -5.79 -20.69 -1.87
CA GLU A 353 -5.00 -21.91 -2.12
C GLU A 353 -4.54 -22.02 -3.59
N LYS A 354 -5.12 -21.21 -4.48
CA LYS A 354 -4.81 -21.28 -5.90
C LYS A 354 -3.45 -20.64 -6.17
N ALA A 355 -2.52 -21.46 -6.70
CA ALA A 355 -1.21 -20.94 -7.06
C ALA A 355 -1.29 -19.98 -8.25
N MET A 356 -0.35 -19.06 -8.31
CA MET A 356 0.01 -18.26 -9.49
C MET A 356 1.33 -18.76 -10.08
N VAL A 357 1.60 -18.42 -11.33
CA VAL A 357 2.91 -18.62 -11.95
C VAL A 357 3.59 -17.26 -12.17
N ILE A 358 4.80 -17.11 -11.66
CA ILE A 358 5.64 -15.91 -11.86
C ILE A 358 6.53 -16.21 -13.06
N THR A 359 6.36 -15.43 -14.13
CA THR A 359 7.15 -15.54 -15.36
C THR A 359 8.16 -14.39 -15.44
N SER A 360 9.44 -14.71 -15.55
CA SER A 360 10.54 -13.73 -15.60
C SER A 360 11.65 -14.19 -16.55
N SER A 361 12.77 -13.44 -16.63
CA SER A 361 14.01 -13.97 -17.22
C SER A 361 14.57 -15.10 -16.36
N GLU A 362 15.49 -15.88 -16.90
CA GLU A 362 16.12 -16.97 -16.13
C GLU A 362 16.79 -16.43 -14.87
N ASP A 363 17.64 -15.41 -14.98
CA ASP A 363 18.28 -14.77 -13.84
C ASP A 363 17.25 -14.18 -12.85
N GLY A 364 16.18 -13.55 -13.37
CA GLY A 364 15.11 -12.99 -12.53
C GLY A 364 14.37 -14.07 -11.74
N SER A 365 14.09 -15.23 -12.35
CA SER A 365 13.45 -16.34 -11.63
C SER A 365 14.40 -17.01 -10.63
N GLN A 366 15.70 -17.11 -10.95
CA GLN A 366 16.72 -17.57 -9.99
C GLN A 366 16.81 -16.65 -8.80
N TYR A 367 16.85 -15.32 -9.04
CA TYR A 367 16.88 -14.32 -7.99
C TYR A 367 15.65 -14.39 -7.08
N ILE A 368 14.43 -14.43 -7.65
CA ILE A 368 13.19 -14.50 -6.86
C ILE A 368 13.13 -15.76 -5.98
N GLN A 369 13.73 -16.86 -6.39
CA GLN A 369 13.82 -18.09 -5.61
C GLN A 369 14.97 -18.09 -4.58
N SER A 370 15.88 -17.12 -4.65
CA SER A 370 17.09 -17.13 -3.84
C SER A 370 16.84 -16.71 -2.38
N ARG A 371 17.79 -17.09 -1.51
CA ARG A 371 17.81 -16.60 -0.13
C ARG A 371 18.01 -15.09 -0.07
N GLU A 372 18.81 -14.54 -0.96
CA GLU A 372 19.05 -13.10 -1.06
C GLU A 372 17.74 -12.34 -1.23
N PHE A 373 16.86 -12.81 -2.11
CA PHE A 373 15.53 -12.21 -2.29
C PHE A 373 14.66 -12.38 -1.05
N ALA A 374 14.69 -13.53 -0.40
CA ALA A 374 13.94 -13.75 0.84
C ALA A 374 14.40 -12.81 1.96
N ASP A 375 15.73 -12.65 2.12
CA ASP A 375 16.32 -11.74 3.12
C ASP A 375 15.98 -10.26 2.78
N ARG A 376 15.95 -9.92 1.50
CA ARG A 376 15.50 -8.60 1.02
C ARG A 376 14.02 -8.34 1.33
N CYS A 377 13.13 -9.31 1.09
CA CYS A 377 11.72 -9.20 1.48
C CYS A 377 11.57 -8.98 3.00
N ALA A 378 12.31 -9.73 3.80
CA ALA A 378 12.30 -9.56 5.25
C ALA A 378 12.79 -8.15 5.68
N SER A 379 13.79 -7.60 4.99
CA SER A 379 14.34 -6.27 5.27
C SER A 379 13.42 -5.14 4.82
N GLU A 380 12.87 -5.22 3.59
CA GLU A 380 12.07 -4.16 2.99
C GLU A 380 10.60 -4.18 3.45
N LEU A 381 10.01 -5.37 3.56
CA LEU A 381 8.59 -5.55 3.88
C LEU A 381 8.34 -6.04 5.31
N GLY A 382 9.33 -6.67 5.92
CA GLY A 382 9.16 -7.37 7.20
C GLY A 382 8.51 -8.76 7.07
N TYR A 383 8.22 -9.22 5.84
CA TYR A 383 7.55 -10.50 5.57
C TYR A 383 7.84 -11.01 4.15
N GLN A 384 7.48 -12.27 3.88
CA GLN A 384 7.48 -12.83 2.53
C GLN A 384 6.15 -12.50 1.82
N PRO A 385 6.15 -11.78 0.69
CA PRO A 385 4.92 -11.36 0.01
C PRO A 385 4.16 -12.52 -0.63
N VAL A 386 4.86 -13.57 -0.99
CA VAL A 386 4.33 -14.82 -1.57
C VAL A 386 5.11 -16.01 -1.06
N ASP A 387 4.48 -17.18 -1.04
CA ASP A 387 5.14 -18.45 -0.73
C ASP A 387 5.61 -19.09 -2.03
N ILE A 388 6.91 -19.09 -2.31
CA ILE A 388 7.49 -19.80 -3.46
C ILE A 388 7.39 -21.30 -3.19
N LEU A 389 6.68 -22.02 -4.06
CA LEU A 389 6.46 -23.46 -3.92
C LEU A 389 7.55 -24.25 -4.63
N ASP A 390 7.78 -23.99 -5.91
CA ASP A 390 8.80 -24.65 -6.72
C ASP A 390 9.09 -23.88 -8.01
N ARG A 391 10.12 -24.33 -8.72
CA ARG A 391 10.51 -23.85 -10.04
C ARG A 391 10.02 -24.84 -11.09
N VAL A 392 9.11 -24.41 -11.95
CA VAL A 392 8.49 -25.26 -12.98
C VAL A 392 9.21 -25.19 -14.33
N SER A 393 9.99 -24.13 -14.57
CA SER A 393 10.88 -23.99 -15.72
C SER A 393 12.02 -23.02 -15.40
N PRO A 394 13.03 -22.86 -16.29
CA PRO A 394 14.04 -21.81 -16.10
C PRO A 394 13.47 -20.39 -15.95
N PHE A 395 12.26 -20.14 -16.45
CA PHE A 395 11.61 -18.84 -16.50
C PHE A 395 10.42 -18.71 -15.55
N ASP A 396 9.98 -19.80 -14.92
CA ASP A 396 8.71 -19.85 -14.20
C ASP A 396 8.85 -20.41 -12.79
N LEU A 397 8.27 -19.68 -11.84
CA LEU A 397 8.12 -20.12 -10.47
C LEU A 397 6.64 -20.26 -10.13
N ARG A 398 6.29 -21.31 -9.41
CA ARG A 398 4.97 -21.46 -8.83
C ARG A 398 4.96 -20.88 -7.43
N ALA A 399 3.97 -20.04 -7.15
CA ALA A 399 3.85 -19.37 -5.85
C ALA A 399 2.39 -19.30 -5.40
N ARG A 400 2.16 -19.14 -4.10
CA ARG A 400 0.86 -18.79 -3.52
C ARG A 400 0.92 -17.41 -2.92
N LEU A 401 -0.21 -16.70 -2.94
CA LEU A 401 -0.33 -15.43 -2.27
C LEU A 401 -0.26 -15.60 -0.75
N ASN A 402 0.37 -14.64 -0.08
CA ASN A 402 0.40 -14.58 1.37
C ASN A 402 -0.51 -13.42 1.83
N LEU A 403 -1.46 -13.70 2.73
CA LEU A 403 -2.44 -12.71 3.20
C LEU A 403 -1.81 -11.47 3.86
N ILE A 404 -0.62 -11.61 4.45
CA ILE A 404 0.11 -10.47 5.02
C ILE A 404 0.39 -9.38 3.97
N SER A 405 0.47 -9.74 2.69
CA SER A 405 0.65 -8.80 1.57
C SER A 405 -0.49 -7.78 1.42
N LEU A 406 -1.65 -8.03 2.03
CA LEU A 406 -2.76 -7.08 2.04
C LEU A 406 -2.48 -5.86 2.91
N HIS A 407 -1.57 -6.02 3.90
CA HIS A 407 -1.20 -4.92 4.79
C HIS A 407 -0.66 -3.72 4.00
N ALA A 408 -1.22 -2.54 4.25
CA ALA A 408 -0.69 -1.29 3.72
C ALA A 408 0.41 -0.77 4.66
N ASP A 409 1.56 -0.39 4.11
CA ASP A 409 2.66 0.19 4.87
C ASP A 409 2.72 1.71 4.65
N PRO A 410 2.18 2.53 5.56
CA PRO A 410 2.23 3.98 5.41
C PRO A 410 3.65 4.55 5.49
N GLN A 411 4.65 3.75 5.86
CA GLN A 411 6.04 4.18 5.89
C GLN A 411 6.76 4.03 4.53
N ASP A 412 6.12 3.34 3.57
CA ASP A 412 6.51 3.33 2.16
C ASP A 412 5.51 4.17 1.33
N PRO A 413 5.62 5.51 1.33
CA PRO A 413 4.56 6.38 0.82
C PRO A 413 4.38 6.36 -0.69
N LEU A 414 5.30 5.78 -1.44
CA LEU A 414 5.21 5.70 -2.90
C LEU A 414 4.65 4.35 -3.36
N ASP A 415 4.71 3.32 -2.52
CA ASP A 415 4.08 2.01 -2.75
C ASP A 415 3.69 1.36 -1.40
N PRO A 416 2.67 1.91 -0.71
CA PRO A 416 2.29 1.51 0.64
C PRO A 416 1.77 0.07 0.74
#